data_f7005823f393ed981cba5eb473d4638a
#
_entry.id   f7005823f393ed981cba5eb473d4638a
#
_cell.length_a   1.000
_cell.length_b   1.000
_cell.length_c   1.000
_cell.angle_alpha   90.00
_cell.angle_beta   90.00
_cell.angle_gamma   90.00
#
_symmetry.space_group_name_H-M   'P 1'
#
loop_
_entity.id
_entity.type
_entity.pdbx_description
1 polymer ?
#
loop_
_entity_poly.entity_id
_entity_poly.type
_entity_poly.pdbx_seq_one_letter_code
_entity_poly.pdbx_strand_id
1 'polypeptide(L)'
;MLNVADRQMILDLAAKYALKRVLLFGSAARRDTGYHDIDLAVEGVRPQDFFSLYGELLSRLSLPVDLIDLSRPSRFTQLVREEGVPIYG
;
A
#
# COMPACT_ATOMS: atom_id res chain seq x y z
N MET A 1 -1.82 -2.08 13.23
CA MET A 1 -0.98 -1.05 12.58
C MET A 1 0.35 -1.65 12.14
N LEU A 2 0.93 -1.06 11.12
CA LEU A 2 2.23 -1.51 10.62
C LEU A 2 3.32 -1.31 11.67
N ASN A 3 4.30 -2.21 11.70
CA ASN A 3 5.48 -1.97 12.51
C ASN A 3 6.35 -0.88 11.86
N VAL A 4 7.29 -0.35 12.62
CA VAL A 4 8.12 0.78 12.18
C VAL A 4 8.95 0.43 10.94
N ALA A 5 9.50 -0.78 10.90
CA ALA A 5 10.34 -1.21 9.78
C ALA A 5 9.54 -1.33 8.49
N ASP A 6 8.37 -1.93 8.52
CA ASP A 6 7.51 -2.05 7.35
C ASP A 6 7.04 -0.68 6.87
N ARG A 7 6.65 0.20 7.80
CA ARG A 7 6.24 1.55 7.46
C ARG A 7 7.36 2.31 6.75
N GLN A 8 8.57 2.25 7.29
CA GLN A 8 9.70 2.95 6.69
C GLN A 8 10.02 2.41 5.29
N MET A 9 9.93 1.10 5.12
CA MET A 9 10.16 0.49 3.80
C MET A 9 9.14 0.98 2.78
N ILE A 10 7.88 1.07 3.18
CA ILE A 10 6.83 1.59 2.30
C ILE A 10 7.13 3.04 1.92
N LEU A 11 7.53 3.88 2.87
CA LEU A 11 7.87 5.27 2.59
C LEU A 11 9.06 5.38 1.63
N ASP A 12 10.08 4.55 1.83
CA ASP A 12 11.26 4.55 0.95
C ASP A 12 10.89 4.15 -0.49
N LEU A 13 10.03 3.13 -0.64
CA LEU A 13 9.58 2.70 -1.96
C LEU A 13 8.64 3.71 -2.60
N ALA A 14 7.80 4.37 -1.81
CA ALA A 14 6.94 5.45 -2.33
C ALA A 14 7.79 6.58 -2.94
N ALA A 15 8.86 6.95 -2.28
CA ALA A 15 9.79 7.95 -2.80
C ALA A 15 10.52 7.45 -4.05
N LYS A 16 11.00 6.22 -4.01
CA LYS A 16 11.73 5.61 -5.14
C LYS A 16 10.90 5.58 -6.41
N TYR A 17 9.64 5.24 -6.30
CA TYR A 17 8.73 5.13 -7.45
C TYR A 17 7.93 6.40 -7.72
N ALA A 18 8.24 7.48 -7.02
CA ALA A 18 7.58 8.78 -7.19
C ALA A 18 6.06 8.69 -7.08
N LEU A 19 5.58 7.93 -6.12
CA LEU A 19 4.14 7.77 -5.90
C LEU A 19 3.53 9.07 -5.39
N LYS A 20 2.26 9.30 -5.69
CA LYS A 20 1.51 10.44 -5.13
C LYS A 20 0.96 10.12 -3.75
N ARG A 21 0.50 8.89 -3.56
CA ARG A 21 -0.19 8.50 -2.33
C ARG A 21 -0.07 7.01 -2.10
N VAL A 22 0.01 6.62 -0.83
CA VAL A 22 -0.12 5.23 -0.40
C VAL A 22 -1.13 5.18 0.73
N LEU A 23 -2.12 4.33 0.59
CA LEU A 23 -3.14 4.07 1.61
C LEU A 23 -3.00 2.66 2.12
N LEU A 24 -3.17 2.50 3.43
CA LEU A 24 -3.30 1.19 4.07
C LEU A 24 -4.79 0.90 4.23
N PHE A 25 -5.23 -0.29 3.83
CA PHE A 25 -6.63 -0.67 4.00
C PHE A 25 -6.72 -2.11 4.50
N GLY A 26 -7.93 -2.64 4.62
CA GLY A 26 -8.13 -3.98 5.11
C GLY A 26 -7.79 -4.15 6.58
N SER A 27 -7.42 -5.36 6.99
CA SER A 27 -7.22 -5.69 8.40
C SER A 27 -6.05 -4.95 9.02
N ALA A 28 -4.99 -4.67 8.28
CA ALA A 28 -3.82 -3.96 8.80
C ALA A 28 -4.11 -2.49 9.11
N ALA A 29 -5.15 -1.90 8.51
CA ALA A 29 -5.57 -0.53 8.78
C ALA A 29 -6.38 -0.43 10.05
N ARG A 30 -6.93 -1.53 10.53
CA ARG A 30 -7.70 -1.58 11.76
C ARG A 30 -6.75 -1.71 12.94
N ARG A 31 -7.23 -1.34 14.11
CA ARG A 31 -6.47 -1.52 15.35
C ARG A 31 -6.53 -2.94 15.87
N ASP A 32 -7.02 -3.86 15.08
CA ASP A 32 -7.10 -5.26 15.45
C ASP A 32 -5.71 -5.88 15.47
N THR A 33 -5.48 -6.76 16.42
CA THR A 33 -4.28 -7.57 16.47
C THR A 33 -4.46 -8.77 15.55
N GLY A 34 -3.37 -9.25 14.97
CA GLY A 34 -3.38 -10.52 14.25
C GLY A 34 -3.72 -10.44 12.78
N TYR A 35 -3.46 -9.31 12.11
CA TYR A 35 -3.56 -9.28 10.66
C TYR A 35 -2.44 -10.13 10.05
N HIS A 36 -2.76 -10.79 8.92
CA HIS A 36 -1.84 -11.70 8.25
C HIS A 36 -1.32 -11.16 6.91
N ASP A 37 -1.96 -10.15 6.37
CA ASP A 37 -1.64 -9.54 5.09
C ASP A 37 -1.59 -8.02 5.25
N ILE A 38 -0.81 -7.38 4.38
CA ILE A 38 -0.75 -5.93 4.29
C ILE A 38 -1.42 -5.53 2.99
N ASP A 39 -2.55 -4.85 3.08
CA ASP A 39 -3.29 -4.37 1.92
C ASP A 39 -2.94 -2.91 1.65
N LEU A 40 -2.32 -2.65 0.50
CA LEU A 40 -1.87 -1.31 0.12
C LEU A 40 -2.53 -0.88 -1.18
N ALA A 41 -2.88 0.39 -1.23
CA ALA A 41 -3.39 1.03 -2.44
C ALA A 41 -2.47 2.19 -2.78
N VAL A 42 -2.04 2.27 -4.03
CA VAL A 42 -1.09 3.28 -4.48
C VAL A 42 -1.70 4.12 -5.58
N GLU A 43 -1.36 5.41 -5.56
CA GLU A 43 -1.73 6.36 -6.59
C GLU A 43 -0.46 6.94 -7.19
N GLY A 44 -0.44 7.02 -8.54
CA GLY A 44 0.68 7.64 -9.23
C GLY A 44 1.78 6.67 -9.64
N VAL A 45 1.56 5.36 -9.52
CA VAL A 45 2.55 4.40 -10.03
C VAL A 45 2.46 4.35 -11.55
N ARG A 46 3.63 4.38 -12.21
CA ARG A 46 3.68 4.21 -13.66
C ARG A 46 3.33 2.76 -14.00
N PRO A 47 2.57 2.51 -15.08
CA PRO A 47 2.18 1.14 -15.43
C PRO A 47 3.35 0.16 -15.52
N GLN A 48 4.47 0.59 -16.10
CA GLN A 48 5.67 -0.24 -16.22
C GLN A 48 6.35 -0.52 -14.89
N ASP A 49 6.05 0.24 -13.86
CA ASP A 49 6.67 0.09 -12.54
C ASP A 49 5.82 -0.72 -11.56
N PHE A 50 4.57 -1.00 -11.90
CA PHE A 50 3.65 -1.61 -10.94
C PHE A 50 4.15 -2.95 -10.40
N PHE A 51 4.57 -3.84 -11.30
CA PHE A 51 5.02 -5.16 -10.87
C PHE A 51 6.39 -5.13 -10.19
N SER A 52 7.25 -4.17 -10.58
CA SER A 52 8.53 -3.98 -9.89
C SER A 52 8.31 -3.52 -8.45
N LEU A 53 7.40 -2.55 -8.26
CA LEU A 53 7.04 -2.10 -6.93
C LEU A 53 6.43 -3.22 -6.11
N TYR A 54 5.50 -3.98 -6.70
CA TYR A 54 4.85 -5.09 -6.01
C TYR A 54 5.88 -6.14 -5.57
N GLY A 55 6.80 -6.50 -6.46
CA GLY A 55 7.86 -7.45 -6.15
C GLY A 55 8.76 -6.99 -5.01
N GLU A 56 9.13 -5.71 -4.98
CA GLU A 56 9.93 -5.17 -3.89
C GLU A 56 9.17 -5.19 -2.56
N LEU A 57 7.89 -4.83 -2.59
CA LEU A 57 7.05 -4.90 -1.38
C LEU A 57 6.97 -6.32 -0.85
N LEU A 58 6.71 -7.29 -1.73
CA LEU A 58 6.61 -8.70 -1.34
C LEU A 58 7.92 -9.22 -0.75
N SER A 59 9.07 -8.78 -1.28
CA SER A 59 10.36 -9.28 -0.83
C SER A 59 10.87 -8.58 0.43
N ARG A 60 10.39 -7.37 0.72
CA ARG A 60 10.97 -6.54 1.77
C ARG A 60 10.09 -6.35 2.99
N LEU A 61 8.78 -6.52 2.86
CA LEU A 61 7.88 -6.40 4.01
C LEU A 61 7.80 -7.71 4.78
N SER A 62 7.43 -7.63 6.04
CA SER A 62 7.41 -8.78 6.94
C SER A 62 6.28 -9.75 6.66
N LEU A 63 5.23 -9.32 5.94
CA LEU A 63 4.04 -10.11 5.65
C LEU A 63 3.73 -10.04 4.16
N PRO A 64 2.91 -10.99 3.65
CA PRO A 64 2.41 -10.89 2.28
C PRO A 64 1.69 -9.57 2.03
N VAL A 65 1.79 -9.07 0.80
CA VAL A 65 1.22 -7.78 0.42
C VAL A 65 0.23 -7.99 -0.71
N ASP A 66 -0.94 -7.37 -0.60
CA ASP A 66 -1.85 -7.16 -1.72
C ASP A 66 -1.76 -5.71 -2.14
N LEU A 67 -1.48 -5.48 -3.42
CA LEU A 67 -1.28 -4.13 -3.96
C LEU A 67 -2.33 -3.83 -5.01
N ILE A 68 -3.05 -2.71 -4.83
CA ILE A 68 -3.98 -2.24 -5.85
C ILE A 68 -3.57 -0.86 -6.36
N ASP A 69 -3.92 -0.58 -7.60
CA ASP A 69 -3.67 0.69 -8.26
C ASP A 69 -4.94 1.54 -8.22
N LEU A 70 -4.87 2.69 -7.56
CA LEU A 70 -6.01 3.59 -7.42
C LEU A 70 -6.33 4.38 -8.70
N SER A 71 -5.51 4.28 -9.73
CA SER A 71 -5.75 5.00 -10.98
C SER A 71 -6.99 4.50 -11.73
N ARG A 72 -7.48 3.32 -11.40
CA ARG A 72 -8.68 2.76 -12.05
C ARG A 72 -9.90 3.03 -11.17
N PRO A 73 -10.82 3.92 -11.58
CA PRO A 73 -12.03 4.20 -10.80
C PRO A 73 -12.94 2.96 -10.75
N SER A 74 -13.42 2.64 -9.55
CA SER A 74 -14.39 1.59 -9.32
C SER A 74 -15.04 1.84 -7.96
N ARG A 75 -16.11 1.12 -7.65
CA ARG A 75 -16.69 1.19 -6.31
C ARG A 75 -15.69 0.77 -5.25
N PHE A 76 -14.89 -0.23 -5.55
CA PHE A 76 -13.89 -0.73 -4.63
C PHE A 76 -12.80 0.32 -4.35
N THR A 77 -12.23 0.90 -5.41
CA THR A 77 -11.19 1.92 -5.24
C THR A 77 -11.74 3.18 -4.57
N GLN A 78 -12.99 3.53 -4.84
CA GLN A 78 -13.63 4.66 -4.15
C GLN A 78 -13.76 4.38 -2.66
N LEU A 79 -14.19 3.18 -2.28
CA LEU A 79 -14.29 2.79 -0.88
C LEU A 79 -12.91 2.83 -0.20
N VAL A 80 -11.89 2.32 -0.87
CA VAL A 80 -10.53 2.36 -0.35
C VAL A 80 -10.06 3.79 -0.14
N ARG A 81 -10.38 4.71 -1.06
CA ARG A 81 -10.03 6.12 -0.91
C ARG A 81 -10.71 6.76 0.30
N GLU A 82 -11.94 6.37 0.58
CA GLU A 82 -12.72 6.92 1.69
C GLU A 82 -12.28 6.35 3.04
N GLU A 83 -12.00 5.06 3.10
CA GLU A 83 -11.75 4.34 4.35
C GLU A 83 -10.28 4.04 4.61
N GLY A 84 -9.43 4.09 3.60
CA GLY A 84 -8.02 3.80 3.75
C GLY A 84 -7.31 4.80 4.64
N VAL A 85 -6.26 4.34 5.30
CA VAL A 85 -5.44 5.18 6.18
C VAL A 85 -4.23 5.68 5.37
N PRO A 86 -4.07 7.00 5.20
CA PRO A 86 -2.92 7.52 4.48
C PRO A 86 -1.61 7.20 5.19
N ILE A 87 -0.66 6.67 4.44
CA ILE A 87 0.70 6.43 4.91
C ILE A 87 1.67 7.42 4.27
N TYR A 88 1.43 7.74 2.99
CA TYR A 88 2.28 8.65 2.22
C TYR A 88 1.38 9.54 1.36
N GLY A 89 1.69 10.81 1.31
CA GLY A 89 0.97 11.78 0.48
C GLY A 89 -0.16 12.53 1.17
#